data_61b6442710ef78b8a32a1ae3f15e9373
#
_entry.id   61b6442710ef78b8a32a1ae3f15e9373
#
_cell.length_a   1.000
_cell.length_b   1.000
_cell.length_c   1.000
_cell.angle_alpha   90.00
_cell.angle_beta   90.00
_cell.angle_gamma   90.00
#
_symmetry.space_group_name_H-M   'P 1'
#
loop_
_entity.id
_entity.type
_entity.pdbx_description
1 polymer ?
#
loop_
_entity_poly.entity_id
_entity_poly.type
_entity_poly.pdbx_seq_one_letter_code
_entity_poly.pdbx_strand_id
1 'polypeptide(L)'
;LLRGAREAKATTEGAVLTRAADDLAAALRGLPQASDLDALRGFEGVAARQYFAVLNLIVRPDLRTHFAMDGRTRRPPRDRFNALLSFVYAMWMNDCRSAVEAAGLDPQIGFLHAVRPGRAALALDLQEEFRPLADRLVLTLINRGQVTPDGFIVREGGAVMLHGDARKAVVVAFQERKQETITHPLLAQPIPLGVIPLVQARLLARAIRGESDSYLPFVMR
;
A
#
# COMPACT_ATOMS: atom_id res chain seq x y z
N LEU A 1 4.67 -8.20 -7.35
CA LEU A 1 5.88 -8.99 -7.62
C LEU A 1 5.69 -9.93 -8.81
N LEU A 2 4.69 -10.82 -8.83
CA LEU A 2 4.50 -11.82 -9.89
C LEU A 2 4.43 -11.23 -11.31
N ARG A 3 3.82 -10.06 -11.49
CA ARG A 3 3.82 -9.38 -12.79
C ARG A 3 5.23 -8.93 -13.18
N GLY A 4 5.98 -8.29 -12.27
CA GLY A 4 7.36 -7.91 -12.50
C GLY A 4 8.26 -9.12 -12.79
N ALA A 5 8.06 -10.23 -12.07
CA ALA A 5 8.77 -11.48 -12.32
C ALA A 5 8.48 -12.05 -13.72
N ARG A 6 7.23 -11.94 -14.20
CA ARG A 6 6.85 -12.38 -15.57
C ARG A 6 7.50 -11.50 -16.66
N GLU A 7 7.54 -10.19 -16.43
CA GLU A 7 8.18 -9.24 -17.36
C GLU A 7 9.70 -9.43 -17.41
N ALA A 8 10.33 -9.84 -16.29
CA ALA A 8 11.77 -10.09 -16.16
C ALA A 8 12.17 -11.59 -16.29
N LYS A 9 11.30 -12.44 -16.81
CA LYS A 9 11.35 -13.91 -16.73
C LYS A 9 12.67 -14.58 -17.21
N ALA A 10 13.44 -13.91 -18.05
CA ALA A 10 14.69 -14.42 -18.58
C ALA A 10 15.94 -13.88 -17.86
N THR A 11 15.78 -13.16 -16.73
CA THR A 11 16.86 -12.49 -16.04
C THR A 11 17.04 -13.02 -14.61
N THR A 12 18.22 -12.82 -14.04
CA THR A 12 18.51 -13.08 -12.62
C THR A 12 17.52 -12.33 -11.69
N GLU A 13 17.11 -11.11 -12.08
CA GLU A 13 16.13 -10.31 -11.34
C GLU A 13 14.74 -10.96 -11.32
N GLY A 14 14.32 -11.57 -12.43
CA GLY A 14 13.07 -12.32 -12.50
C GLY A 14 13.05 -13.50 -11.50
N ALA A 15 14.17 -14.21 -11.37
CA ALA A 15 14.31 -15.28 -10.39
C ALA A 15 14.21 -14.76 -8.94
N VAL A 16 14.85 -13.60 -8.65
CA VAL A 16 14.77 -12.95 -7.31
C VAL A 16 13.34 -12.54 -7.00
N LEU A 17 12.63 -11.92 -7.94
CA LEU A 17 11.23 -11.52 -7.77
C LEU A 17 10.29 -12.72 -7.58
N THR A 18 10.54 -13.82 -8.29
CA THR A 18 9.76 -15.06 -8.16
C THR A 18 9.97 -15.65 -6.76
N ARG A 19 11.22 -15.78 -6.31
CA ARG A 19 11.55 -16.27 -4.98
C ARG A 19 10.89 -15.42 -3.89
N ALA A 20 10.98 -14.10 -3.99
CA ALA A 20 10.32 -13.22 -3.02
C ALA A 20 8.79 -13.40 -3.01
N ALA A 21 8.16 -13.65 -4.17
CA ALA A 21 6.74 -13.94 -4.23
C ALA A 21 6.38 -15.29 -3.55
N ASP A 22 7.22 -16.32 -3.75
CA ASP A 22 7.06 -17.63 -3.11
C ASP A 22 7.25 -17.56 -1.60
N ASP A 23 8.22 -16.78 -1.13
CA ASP A 23 8.47 -16.54 0.29
C ASP A 23 7.27 -15.82 0.95
N LEU A 24 6.68 -14.82 0.27
CA LEU A 24 5.46 -14.16 0.73
C LEU A 24 4.27 -15.11 0.76
N ALA A 25 4.11 -15.98 -0.24
CA ALA A 25 3.08 -17.00 -0.25
C ALA A 25 3.29 -18.03 0.88
N ALA A 26 4.53 -18.37 1.21
CA ALA A 26 4.84 -19.23 2.34
C ALA A 26 4.49 -18.55 3.68
N ALA A 27 4.81 -17.26 3.84
CA ALA A 27 4.43 -16.48 5.01
C ALA A 27 2.91 -16.45 5.22
N LEU A 28 2.12 -16.28 4.14
CA LEU A 28 0.66 -16.34 4.20
C LEU A 28 0.15 -17.70 4.68
N ARG A 29 0.75 -18.81 4.25
CA ARG A 29 0.38 -20.15 4.73
C ARG A 29 0.71 -20.39 6.21
N GLY A 30 1.68 -19.65 6.75
CA GLY A 30 2.04 -19.70 8.16
C GLY A 30 1.14 -18.89 9.09
N LEU A 31 0.35 -17.92 8.55
CA LEU A 31 -0.50 -17.04 9.38
C LEU A 31 -1.47 -17.77 10.31
N PRO A 32 -2.14 -18.90 9.93
CA PRO A 32 -3.05 -19.61 10.83
C PRO A 32 -2.34 -20.19 12.08
N GLN A 33 -1.01 -20.26 12.09
CA GLN A 33 -0.21 -20.75 13.23
C GLN A 33 0.18 -19.65 14.21
N ALA A 34 -0.18 -18.37 13.91
CA ALA A 34 0.10 -17.28 14.82
C ALA A 34 -0.71 -17.44 16.11
N SER A 35 -0.03 -17.47 17.24
CA SER A 35 -0.64 -17.66 18.56
C SER A 35 -1.39 -16.44 19.07
N ASP A 36 -1.00 -15.25 18.62
CA ASP A 36 -1.48 -13.97 19.10
C ASP A 36 -1.23 -12.84 18.08
N LEU A 37 -1.68 -11.63 18.40
CA LEU A 37 -1.52 -10.45 17.55
C LEU A 37 -0.06 -10.03 17.35
N ASP A 38 0.81 -10.28 18.31
CA ASP A 38 2.22 -9.91 18.18
C ASP A 38 2.95 -10.87 17.24
N ALA A 39 2.60 -12.16 17.26
CA ALA A 39 3.04 -13.12 16.24
C ALA A 39 2.57 -12.72 14.85
N LEU A 40 1.29 -12.30 14.68
CA LEU A 40 0.78 -11.78 13.39
C LEU A 40 1.55 -10.57 12.90
N ARG A 41 1.85 -9.61 13.78
CA ARG A 41 2.69 -8.44 13.46
C ARG A 41 4.13 -8.84 13.09
N GLY A 42 4.63 -9.90 13.71
CA GLY A 42 5.92 -10.49 13.37
C GLY A 42 5.96 -11.01 11.93
N PHE A 43 4.93 -11.79 11.52
CA PHE A 43 4.78 -12.26 10.14
C PHE A 43 4.67 -11.09 9.14
N GLU A 44 3.83 -10.08 9.45
CA GLU A 44 3.72 -8.87 8.62
C GLU A 44 5.07 -8.18 8.45
N GLY A 45 5.82 -7.99 9.55
CA GLY A 45 7.12 -7.31 9.53
C GLY A 45 8.17 -8.05 8.69
N VAL A 46 8.22 -9.37 8.76
CA VAL A 46 9.11 -10.21 7.92
C VAL A 46 8.70 -10.11 6.46
N ALA A 47 7.41 -10.28 6.15
CA ALA A 47 6.89 -10.21 4.80
C ALA A 47 7.12 -8.81 4.19
N ALA A 48 6.88 -7.74 4.93
CA ALA A 48 7.12 -6.38 4.49
C ALA A 48 8.61 -6.14 4.17
N ARG A 49 9.53 -6.65 5.00
CA ARG A 49 10.96 -6.52 4.75
C ARG A 49 11.38 -7.23 3.45
N GLN A 50 10.92 -8.45 3.24
CA GLN A 50 11.19 -9.22 2.02
C GLN A 50 10.62 -8.51 0.78
N TYR A 51 9.39 -8.01 0.87
CA TYR A 51 8.74 -7.27 -0.19
C TYR A 51 9.50 -6.02 -0.60
N PHE A 52 9.83 -5.15 0.38
CA PHE A 52 10.51 -3.89 0.10
C PHE A 52 11.97 -4.07 -0.34
N ALA A 53 12.63 -5.17 0.04
CA ALA A 53 13.98 -5.47 -0.42
C ALA A 53 14.08 -5.69 -1.95
N VAL A 54 13.00 -6.15 -2.58
CA VAL A 54 12.99 -6.46 -4.01
C VAL A 54 12.15 -5.49 -4.86
N LEU A 55 11.39 -4.60 -4.21
CA LEU A 55 10.45 -3.72 -4.91
C LEU A 55 11.15 -2.82 -5.94
N ASN A 56 12.37 -2.38 -5.64
CA ASN A 56 13.17 -1.55 -6.54
C ASN A 56 13.53 -2.24 -7.86
N LEU A 57 13.54 -3.58 -7.90
CA LEU A 57 13.79 -4.35 -9.14
C LEU A 57 12.68 -4.19 -10.19
N ILE A 58 11.50 -3.71 -9.78
CA ILE A 58 10.37 -3.43 -10.68
C ILE A 58 10.49 -2.04 -11.33
N VAL A 59 11.35 -1.18 -10.81
CA VAL A 59 11.68 0.09 -11.45
C VAL A 59 12.53 -0.17 -12.69
N ARG A 60 12.23 0.57 -13.76
CA ARG A 60 13.04 0.50 -15.02
C ARG A 60 14.53 0.71 -14.71
N PRO A 61 15.43 -0.06 -15.32
CA PRO A 61 16.87 -0.01 -15.03
C PRO A 61 17.49 1.39 -15.12
N ASP A 62 17.07 2.18 -16.13
CA ASP A 62 17.55 3.55 -16.36
C ASP A 62 17.12 4.55 -15.27
N LEU A 63 16.07 4.24 -14.50
CA LEU A 63 15.54 5.09 -13.43
C LEU A 63 15.95 4.64 -12.02
N ARG A 64 16.51 3.43 -11.87
CA ARG A 64 16.80 2.84 -10.55
C ARG A 64 17.77 3.66 -9.70
N THR A 65 18.81 4.24 -10.30
CA THR A 65 19.77 5.08 -9.58
C THR A 65 19.13 6.34 -9.01
N HIS A 66 18.13 6.88 -9.71
CA HIS A 66 17.41 8.08 -9.29
C HIS A 66 16.35 7.80 -8.23
N PHE A 67 15.77 6.60 -8.27
CA PHE A 67 14.73 6.15 -7.34
C PHE A 67 15.18 4.93 -6.52
N ALA A 68 16.48 4.86 -6.21
CA ALA A 68 17.01 3.81 -5.36
C ALA A 68 16.33 3.85 -3.98
N MET A 69 15.99 2.66 -3.46
CA MET A 69 15.41 2.47 -2.15
C MET A 69 16.19 1.40 -1.39
N ASP A 70 16.76 1.75 -0.25
CA ASP A 70 17.38 0.83 0.69
C ASP A 70 16.41 0.56 1.84
N GLY A 71 15.46 -0.35 1.59
CA GLY A 71 14.41 -0.67 2.54
C GLY A 71 13.37 0.44 2.74
N ARG A 72 12.40 0.19 3.62
CA ARG A 72 11.29 1.11 3.87
C ARG A 72 11.61 2.10 4.99
N THR A 73 11.81 3.39 4.63
CA THR A 73 11.94 4.50 5.57
C THR A 73 10.67 5.37 5.56
N ARG A 74 10.12 5.69 6.75
CA ARG A 74 8.79 6.32 6.85
C ARG A 74 8.80 7.72 7.48
N ARG A 75 9.58 7.94 8.52
CA ARG A 75 9.55 9.16 9.35
C ARG A 75 10.95 9.58 9.77
N PRO A 76 11.62 10.37 8.95
CA PRO A 76 11.25 10.83 7.63
C PRO A 76 11.60 9.82 6.53
N PRO A 77 11.01 9.92 5.33
CA PRO A 77 11.49 9.20 4.16
C PRO A 77 12.87 9.71 3.76
N ARG A 78 13.80 8.80 3.41
CA ARG A 78 15.21 9.12 3.15
C ARG A 78 15.61 9.11 1.68
N ASP A 79 14.71 8.67 0.82
CA ASP A 79 14.88 8.60 -0.62
C ASP A 79 13.60 8.97 -1.35
N ARG A 80 13.70 9.18 -2.66
CA ARG A 80 12.58 9.62 -3.51
C ARG A 80 11.46 8.56 -3.59
N PHE A 81 11.82 7.29 -3.64
CA PHE A 81 10.83 6.21 -3.69
C PHE A 81 10.02 6.16 -2.38
N ASN A 82 10.70 6.20 -1.24
CA ASN A 82 10.05 6.24 0.07
C ASN A 82 9.21 7.51 0.28
N ALA A 83 9.61 8.64 -0.29
CA ALA A 83 8.83 9.88 -0.27
C ALA A 83 7.52 9.73 -1.04
N LEU A 84 7.54 9.14 -2.25
CA LEU A 84 6.35 8.82 -3.04
C LEU A 84 5.42 7.85 -2.31
N LEU A 85 5.96 6.73 -1.82
CA LEU A 85 5.17 5.75 -1.06
C LEU A 85 4.50 6.38 0.16
N SER A 86 5.25 7.19 0.93
CA SER A 86 4.71 7.84 2.13
C SER A 86 3.62 8.84 1.79
N PHE A 87 3.75 9.57 0.69
CA PHE A 87 2.76 10.55 0.25
C PHE A 87 1.47 9.86 -0.24
N VAL A 88 1.59 8.82 -1.09
CA VAL A 88 0.42 8.08 -1.60
C VAL A 88 -0.27 7.30 -0.47
N TYR A 89 0.49 6.72 0.46
CA TYR A 89 -0.10 6.06 1.63
C TYR A 89 -0.85 7.05 2.52
N ALA A 90 -0.33 8.28 2.70
CA ALA A 90 -1.04 9.30 3.48
C ALA A 90 -2.39 9.67 2.83
N MET A 91 -2.46 9.76 1.49
CA MET A 91 -3.72 10.01 0.79
C MET A 91 -4.72 8.86 0.98
N TRP A 92 -4.29 7.60 0.79
CA TRP A 92 -5.15 6.43 1.05
C TRP A 92 -5.60 6.34 2.51
N MET A 93 -4.69 6.64 3.46
CA MET A 93 -5.03 6.64 4.88
C MET A 93 -6.13 7.66 5.20
N ASN A 94 -6.08 8.85 4.60
CA ASN A 94 -7.13 9.86 4.78
C ASN A 94 -8.47 9.39 4.18
N ASP A 95 -8.46 8.76 2.99
CA ASP A 95 -9.67 8.20 2.38
C ASP A 95 -10.25 7.07 3.26
N CYS A 96 -9.40 6.17 3.78
CA CYS A 96 -9.82 5.10 4.70
C CYS A 96 -10.38 5.68 6.02
N ARG A 97 -9.75 6.71 6.57
CA ARG A 97 -10.23 7.39 7.78
C ARG A 97 -11.63 7.98 7.56
N SER A 98 -11.81 8.74 6.49
CA SER A 98 -13.10 9.31 6.13
C SER A 98 -14.17 8.23 5.90
N ALA A 99 -13.79 7.11 5.29
CA ALA A 99 -14.67 5.97 5.05
C ALA A 99 -15.12 5.29 6.36
N VAL A 100 -14.21 5.10 7.30
CA VAL A 100 -14.47 4.52 8.63
C VAL A 100 -15.42 5.43 9.41
N GLU A 101 -15.14 6.75 9.45
CA GLU A 101 -15.99 7.76 10.09
C GLU A 101 -17.39 7.80 9.45
N ALA A 102 -17.49 7.77 8.12
CA ALA A 102 -18.76 7.75 7.38
C ALA A 102 -19.56 6.44 7.57
N ALA A 103 -18.90 5.35 7.94
CA ALA A 103 -19.56 4.10 8.32
C ALA A 103 -20.01 4.04 9.79
N GLY A 104 -19.76 5.11 10.57
CA GLY A 104 -20.11 5.19 11.99
C GLY A 104 -19.16 4.43 12.92
N LEU A 105 -17.93 4.17 12.46
CA LEU A 105 -16.89 3.51 13.25
C LEU A 105 -15.86 4.53 13.76
N ASP A 106 -15.26 4.24 14.92
CA ASP A 106 -14.16 5.06 15.44
C ASP A 106 -12.85 4.71 14.73
N PRO A 107 -12.23 5.65 14.00
CA PRO A 107 -10.99 5.39 13.26
C PRO A 107 -9.79 5.07 14.15
N GLN A 108 -9.85 5.34 15.46
CA GLN A 108 -8.73 5.12 16.38
C GLN A 108 -8.71 3.70 16.96
N ILE A 109 -9.84 2.98 16.95
CA ILE A 109 -9.97 1.65 17.56
C ILE A 109 -9.72 0.58 16.48
N GLY A 110 -8.47 0.16 16.31
CA GLY A 110 -8.05 -0.85 15.35
C GLY A 110 -8.00 -2.27 15.93
N PHE A 111 -7.84 -3.24 15.05
CA PHE A 111 -7.69 -4.67 15.37
C PHE A 111 -6.21 -5.08 15.40
N LEU A 112 -5.49 -4.84 14.30
CA LEU A 112 -4.08 -5.19 14.18
C LEU A 112 -3.17 -4.08 14.71
N HIS A 113 -3.45 -2.83 14.32
CA HIS A 113 -2.69 -1.68 14.78
C HIS A 113 -3.07 -1.31 16.21
N ALA A 114 -2.06 -1.26 17.10
CA ALA A 114 -2.28 -0.88 18.50
C ALA A 114 -2.85 0.53 18.64
N VAL A 115 -3.83 0.68 19.54
CA VAL A 115 -4.42 1.96 19.91
C VAL A 115 -3.34 2.84 20.56
N ARG A 116 -3.18 4.05 20.03
CA ARG A 116 -2.27 5.08 20.56
C ARG A 116 -2.90 6.46 20.36
N PRO A 117 -2.68 7.41 21.25
CA PRO A 117 -3.20 8.78 21.11
C PRO A 117 -2.84 9.37 19.73
N GLY A 118 -3.85 9.91 19.05
CA GLY A 118 -3.70 10.55 17.72
C GLY A 118 -3.45 9.60 16.56
N ARG A 119 -3.49 8.27 16.76
CA ARG A 119 -3.31 7.27 15.71
C ARG A 119 -4.64 6.72 15.25
N ALA A 120 -4.97 6.89 13.98
CA ALA A 120 -6.16 6.30 13.37
C ALA A 120 -5.91 4.80 13.07
N ALA A 121 -5.91 3.96 14.12
CA ALA A 121 -5.51 2.56 14.06
C ALA A 121 -6.41 1.74 13.12
N LEU A 122 -7.75 1.93 13.17
CA LEU A 122 -8.69 1.23 12.28
C LEU A 122 -8.56 1.68 10.83
N ALA A 123 -8.33 2.98 10.60
CA ALA A 123 -8.08 3.48 9.25
C ALA A 123 -6.78 2.90 8.66
N LEU A 124 -5.76 2.67 9.49
CA LEU A 124 -4.53 2.00 9.09
C LEU A 124 -4.77 0.51 8.80
N ASP A 125 -5.60 -0.17 9.61
CA ASP A 125 -5.98 -1.57 9.36
C ASP A 125 -6.70 -1.70 8.01
N LEU A 126 -7.68 -0.84 7.75
CA LEU A 126 -8.39 -0.81 6.48
C LEU A 126 -7.47 -0.47 5.31
N GLN A 127 -6.49 0.42 5.51
CA GLN A 127 -5.54 0.82 4.48
C GLN A 127 -4.68 -0.34 3.97
N GLU A 128 -4.44 -1.39 4.78
CA GLU A 128 -3.64 -2.54 4.35
C GLU A 128 -4.18 -3.17 3.06
N GLU A 129 -5.49 -3.17 2.88
CA GLU A 129 -6.17 -3.68 1.69
C GLU A 129 -5.83 -2.87 0.41
N PHE A 130 -5.46 -1.59 0.57
CA PHE A 130 -5.21 -0.64 -0.53
C PHE A 130 -3.72 -0.39 -0.78
N ARG A 131 -2.81 -0.90 0.07
CA ARG A 131 -1.37 -0.74 -0.13
C ARG A 131 -0.87 -1.23 -1.48
N PRO A 132 -1.30 -2.40 -1.99
CA PRO A 132 -0.85 -2.84 -3.32
C PRO A 132 -1.23 -1.89 -4.45
N LEU A 133 -2.35 -1.16 -4.30
CA LEU A 133 -2.77 -0.13 -5.26
C LEU A 133 -1.88 1.10 -5.19
N ALA A 134 -1.51 1.52 -3.98
CA ALA A 134 -0.59 2.62 -3.76
C ALA A 134 0.79 2.32 -4.36
N ASP A 135 1.34 1.13 -4.11
CA ASP A 135 2.63 0.70 -4.64
C ASP A 135 2.62 0.65 -6.17
N ARG A 136 1.55 0.12 -6.76
CA ARG A 136 1.36 0.09 -8.21
C ARG A 136 1.29 1.50 -8.81
N LEU A 137 0.59 2.43 -8.15
CA LEU A 137 0.54 3.82 -8.60
C LEU A 137 1.94 4.45 -8.58
N VAL A 138 2.68 4.30 -7.49
CA VAL A 138 4.05 4.83 -7.34
C VAL A 138 4.97 4.26 -8.43
N LEU A 139 4.97 2.95 -8.64
CA LEU A 139 5.75 2.31 -9.71
C LEU A 139 5.35 2.82 -11.10
N THR A 140 4.06 3.05 -11.33
CA THR A 140 3.56 3.61 -12.60
C THR A 140 4.07 5.03 -12.82
N LEU A 141 3.99 5.89 -11.80
CA LEU A 141 4.47 7.28 -11.85
C LEU A 141 5.96 7.34 -12.20
N ILE A 142 6.77 6.49 -11.55
CA ILE A 142 8.21 6.40 -11.80
C ILE A 142 8.46 5.87 -13.22
N ASN A 143 7.93 4.70 -13.55
CA ASN A 143 8.26 3.99 -14.80
C ASN A 143 7.75 4.71 -16.06
N ARG A 144 6.70 5.53 -15.93
CA ARG A 144 6.20 6.38 -17.02
C ARG A 144 6.84 7.78 -17.07
N GLY A 145 7.76 8.08 -16.15
CA GLY A 145 8.40 9.39 -16.09
C GLY A 145 7.44 10.54 -15.72
N GLN A 146 6.30 10.23 -15.09
CA GLN A 146 5.34 11.24 -14.65
C GLN A 146 5.85 12.03 -13.43
N VAL A 147 6.83 11.47 -12.73
CA VAL A 147 7.58 12.14 -11.66
C VAL A 147 9.06 11.97 -11.95
N THR A 148 9.79 13.09 -11.99
CA THR A 148 11.22 13.14 -12.27
C THR A 148 12.03 13.39 -10.99
N PRO A 149 13.33 13.10 -10.97
CA PRO A 149 14.19 13.36 -9.80
C PRO A 149 14.19 14.79 -9.30
N ASP A 150 13.98 15.77 -10.19
CA ASP A 150 13.96 17.20 -9.87
C ASP A 150 12.70 17.62 -9.07
N GLY A 151 11.67 16.76 -9.07
CA GLY A 151 10.45 16.98 -8.31
C GLY A 151 10.59 16.74 -6.80
N PHE A 152 11.83 16.60 -6.30
CA PHE A 152 12.08 16.33 -4.88
C PHE A 152 13.10 17.31 -4.30
N ILE A 153 12.89 17.65 -3.03
CA ILE A 153 13.83 18.43 -2.22
C ILE A 153 14.30 17.59 -1.05
N VAL A 154 15.57 17.76 -0.71
CA VAL A 154 16.16 17.20 0.52
C VAL A 154 16.18 18.31 1.57
N ARG A 155 15.54 18.06 2.71
CA ARG A 155 15.51 18.97 3.85
C ARG A 155 16.68 18.72 4.78
N GLU A 156 16.97 19.69 5.66
CA GLU A 156 17.87 19.47 6.78
C GLU A 156 17.48 18.19 7.55
N GLY A 157 18.49 17.40 7.94
CA GLY A 157 18.25 16.08 8.52
C GLY A 157 17.95 14.96 7.51
N GLY A 158 18.09 15.23 6.19
CA GLY A 158 18.04 14.21 5.12
C GLY A 158 16.64 13.72 4.77
N ALA A 159 15.58 14.43 5.17
CA ALA A 159 14.21 14.11 4.76
C ALA A 159 13.99 14.46 3.28
N VAL A 160 13.50 13.52 2.48
CA VAL A 160 13.15 13.73 1.08
C VAL A 160 11.66 13.99 0.96
N MET A 161 11.30 15.07 0.28
CA MET A 161 9.91 15.47 0.11
C MET A 161 9.58 15.79 -1.35
N LEU A 162 8.35 15.49 -1.77
CA LEU A 162 7.81 15.95 -3.05
C LEU A 162 7.64 17.48 -3.05
N HIS A 163 7.99 18.11 -4.17
CA HIS A 163 7.92 19.54 -4.36
C HIS A 163 7.16 19.91 -5.63
N GLY A 164 6.52 21.08 -5.64
CA GLY A 164 5.93 21.73 -6.81
C GLY A 164 5.06 20.83 -7.68
N ASP A 165 5.37 20.79 -8.96
CA ASP A 165 4.60 20.07 -9.98
C ASP A 165 4.60 18.54 -9.79
N ALA A 166 5.68 17.98 -9.24
CA ALA A 166 5.72 16.55 -8.93
C ALA A 166 4.63 16.17 -7.91
N ARG A 167 4.45 16.99 -6.86
CA ARG A 167 3.37 16.79 -5.89
C ARG A 167 1.99 16.87 -6.55
N LYS A 168 1.79 17.86 -7.43
CA LYS A 168 0.55 18.02 -8.19
C LYS A 168 0.31 16.82 -9.10
N ALA A 169 1.31 16.35 -9.84
CA ALA A 169 1.21 15.18 -10.71
C ALA A 169 0.78 13.93 -9.94
N VAL A 170 1.35 13.69 -8.74
CA VAL A 170 0.95 12.55 -7.90
C VAL A 170 -0.50 12.67 -7.44
N VAL A 171 -0.94 13.87 -7.03
CA VAL A 171 -2.35 14.10 -6.60
C VAL A 171 -3.31 13.88 -7.76
N VAL A 172 -3.00 14.41 -8.95
CA VAL A 172 -3.84 14.23 -10.16
C VAL A 172 -3.94 12.73 -10.49
N ALA A 173 -2.82 12.05 -10.61
CA ALA A 173 -2.80 10.61 -10.93
C ALA A 173 -3.53 9.76 -9.87
N PHE A 174 -3.44 10.12 -8.60
CA PHE A 174 -4.20 9.47 -7.53
C PHE A 174 -5.72 9.69 -7.70
N GLN A 175 -6.16 10.90 -8.03
CA GLN A 175 -7.58 11.18 -8.25
C GLN A 175 -8.11 10.49 -9.51
N GLU A 176 -7.34 10.49 -10.61
CA GLU A 176 -7.68 9.73 -11.83
C GLU A 176 -7.82 8.24 -11.53
N ARG A 177 -6.86 7.68 -10.78
CA ARG A 177 -6.92 6.27 -10.36
C ARG A 177 -8.18 5.95 -9.57
N LYS A 178 -8.66 6.84 -8.73
CA LYS A 178 -9.90 6.67 -7.95
C LYS A 178 -11.17 6.63 -8.82
N GLN A 179 -11.15 7.22 -10.01
CA GLN A 179 -12.27 7.17 -10.96
C GLN A 179 -12.34 5.86 -11.74
N GLU A 180 -11.25 5.10 -11.78
CA GLU A 180 -11.25 3.81 -12.48
C GLU A 180 -12.24 2.86 -11.84
N THR A 181 -13.09 2.26 -12.67
CA THR A 181 -14.09 1.29 -12.23
C THR A 181 -13.48 -0.11 -12.19
N ILE A 182 -13.71 -0.81 -11.10
CA ILE A 182 -13.34 -2.22 -10.94
C ILE A 182 -14.54 -3.03 -10.48
N THR A 183 -14.58 -4.31 -10.82
CA THR A 183 -15.60 -5.22 -10.29
C THR A 183 -15.22 -5.61 -8.85
N HIS A 184 -16.07 -5.25 -7.88
CA HIS A 184 -15.85 -5.59 -6.48
C HIS A 184 -15.97 -7.10 -6.26
N PRO A 185 -14.96 -7.78 -5.65
CA PRO A 185 -14.92 -9.25 -5.58
C PRO A 185 -16.13 -9.89 -4.91
N LEU A 186 -16.65 -9.28 -3.83
CA LEU A 186 -17.79 -9.78 -3.07
C LEU A 186 -19.12 -9.36 -3.69
N LEU A 187 -19.25 -8.08 -4.09
CA LEU A 187 -20.53 -7.55 -4.58
C LEU A 187 -20.79 -7.89 -6.05
N ALA A 188 -19.77 -8.32 -6.79
CA ALA A 188 -19.81 -8.61 -8.22
C ALA A 188 -20.36 -7.44 -9.08
N GLN A 189 -20.18 -6.20 -8.59
CA GLN A 189 -20.65 -4.97 -9.25
C GLN A 189 -19.48 -4.08 -9.63
N PRO A 190 -19.57 -3.32 -10.73
CA PRO A 190 -18.60 -2.30 -11.09
C PRO A 190 -18.71 -1.10 -10.14
N ILE A 191 -17.63 -0.78 -9.46
CA ILE A 191 -17.56 0.30 -8.46
C ILE A 191 -16.30 1.14 -8.74
N PRO A 192 -16.38 2.50 -8.70
CA PRO A 192 -15.21 3.35 -8.75
C PRO A 192 -14.26 3.01 -7.58
N LEU A 193 -12.96 2.91 -7.88
CA LEU A 193 -11.95 2.51 -6.90
C LEU A 193 -11.95 3.41 -5.65
N GLY A 194 -12.22 4.71 -5.82
CA GLY A 194 -12.30 5.67 -4.72
C GLY A 194 -13.47 5.44 -3.75
N VAL A 195 -14.48 4.65 -4.14
CA VAL A 195 -15.65 4.33 -3.30
C VAL A 195 -15.41 3.05 -2.48
N ILE A 196 -14.48 2.21 -2.90
CA ILE A 196 -14.21 0.91 -2.26
C ILE A 196 -13.87 1.01 -0.76
N PRO A 197 -13.08 1.99 -0.29
CA PRO A 197 -12.85 2.14 1.16
C PRO A 197 -14.15 2.30 1.95
N LEU A 198 -15.13 3.05 1.44
CA LEU A 198 -16.43 3.21 2.09
C LEU A 198 -17.25 1.91 2.08
N VAL A 199 -17.21 1.18 0.97
CA VAL A 199 -17.86 -0.13 0.86
C VAL A 199 -17.28 -1.09 1.90
N GLN A 200 -15.95 -1.18 1.98
CA GLN A 200 -15.25 -2.03 2.94
C GLN A 200 -15.52 -1.62 4.40
N ALA A 201 -15.51 -0.33 4.70
CA ALA A 201 -15.86 0.17 6.03
C ALA A 201 -17.29 -0.19 6.44
N ARG A 202 -18.25 -0.14 5.51
CA ARG A 202 -19.64 -0.56 5.76
C ARG A 202 -19.76 -2.07 5.93
N LEU A 203 -19.03 -2.87 5.16
CA LEU A 203 -18.98 -4.34 5.33
C LEU A 203 -18.38 -4.70 6.69
N LEU A 204 -17.33 -4.00 7.10
CA LEU A 204 -16.73 -4.15 8.43
C LEU A 204 -17.73 -3.80 9.54
N ALA A 205 -18.43 -2.67 9.43
CA ALA A 205 -19.44 -2.25 10.38
C ALA A 205 -20.57 -3.30 10.53
N ARG A 206 -21.00 -3.90 9.43
CA ARG A 206 -22.00 -4.99 9.45
C ARG A 206 -21.47 -6.23 10.15
N ALA A 207 -20.23 -6.62 9.89
CA ALA A 207 -19.61 -7.76 10.57
C ALA A 207 -19.48 -7.52 12.08
N ILE A 208 -19.07 -6.30 12.50
CA ILE A 208 -18.98 -5.93 13.93
C ILE A 208 -20.36 -6.01 14.62
N ARG A 209 -21.45 -5.64 13.92
CA ARG A 209 -22.82 -5.72 14.46
C ARG A 209 -23.42 -7.13 14.41
N GLY A 210 -22.70 -8.13 13.89
CA GLY A 210 -23.21 -9.50 13.73
C GLY A 210 -24.24 -9.66 12.61
N GLU A 211 -24.30 -8.70 11.67
CA GLU A 211 -25.19 -8.76 10.50
C GLU A 211 -24.62 -9.63 9.36
N SER A 212 -23.37 -10.03 9.48
CA SER A 212 -22.70 -11.01 8.61
C SER A 212 -21.76 -11.88 9.43
N ASP A 213 -21.55 -13.13 9.00
CA ASP A 213 -20.73 -14.12 9.73
C ASP A 213 -19.26 -13.73 9.81
N SER A 214 -18.77 -12.97 8.82
CA SER A 214 -17.37 -12.54 8.78
C SER A 214 -17.19 -11.31 7.93
N TYR A 215 -16.07 -10.62 8.15
CA TYR A 215 -15.57 -9.58 7.27
C TYR A 215 -14.69 -10.19 6.18
N LEU A 216 -15.00 -9.87 4.92
CA LEU A 216 -14.20 -10.26 3.76
C LEU A 216 -13.41 -9.06 3.24
N PRO A 217 -12.07 -9.08 3.33
CA PRO A 217 -11.24 -7.98 2.88
C PRO A 217 -11.28 -7.83 1.35
N PHE A 218 -11.02 -6.62 0.88
CA PHE A 218 -10.85 -6.34 -0.53
C PHE A 218 -9.52 -6.90 -1.03
N VAL A 219 -9.56 -7.97 -1.81
CA VAL A 219 -8.38 -8.56 -2.46
C VAL A 219 -8.51 -8.39 -3.97
N MET A 220 -7.63 -7.60 -4.56
CA MET A 220 -7.55 -7.41 -6.01
C MET A 220 -6.95 -8.67 -6.66
N ARG A 221 -7.69 -9.27 -7.58
CA ARG A 221 -7.25 -10.40 -8.41
C ARG A 221 -6.54 -9.96 -9.68
#